data_c7a84f146a99367308165a2957a2f957
#
_entry.id   c7a84f146a99367308165a2957a2f957
#
_cell.length_a   1.000
_cell.length_b   1.000
_cell.length_c   1.000
_cell.angle_alpha   90.00
_cell.angle_beta   90.00
_cell.angle_gamma   90.00
#
_symmetry.space_group_name_H-M   'P 1'
#
loop_
_entity.id
_entity.type
_entity.pdbx_description
1 polymer ?
#
loop_
_entity_poly.entity_id
_entity_poly.type
_entity_poly.pdbx_seq_one_letter_code
_entity_poly.pdbx_strand_id
1 'polypeptide(L)'
;MSNSVPATSTQPEPELAQLPPALTHESPEDDDYHRRFGGVARLYGAAGLARLEAASVCVVGIGGVGSWAAEALARNAVGRVTLIDLDHIAVSNTNRQIHALGDAYGRAKVQAMAERMVQINPRCRVTEVDDFVTPENLVELLDGHDYIIDAIDSVKVKIAMLGWARRVGRRIITCGGAGGQLDPTRIRVVDFSRTVQDPLLAKVRSTLRKDWGWPRNPKRKFGIDAVFSDEPLRYPEPEQQSCEIDEAPQAAPGASAGPQGLACAGFGSSVAVTAVFGMVAASSVLAALTAPDVSTAPE
;
A
#
# COMPACT_ATOMS: atom_id res chain seq x y z
N MET A 1 -57.52 -67.37 -42.63
CA MET A 1 -57.16 -66.14 -43.34
C MET A 1 -56.57 -65.19 -42.31
N SER A 2 -55.23 -65.21 -42.19
CA SER A 2 -54.51 -64.38 -41.19
C SER A 2 -53.96 -63.12 -41.90
N ASN A 3 -54.38 -61.96 -41.46
CA ASN A 3 -53.82 -60.69 -41.88
C ASN A 3 -52.71 -60.22 -40.90
N SER A 4 -51.49 -60.31 -41.28
CA SER A 4 -50.37 -59.73 -40.57
C SER A 4 -50.19 -58.28 -41.00
N VAL A 5 -50.13 -57.37 -40.00
CA VAL A 5 -49.86 -55.95 -40.14
C VAL A 5 -48.34 -55.77 -40.00
N PRO A 6 -47.68 -55.01 -40.90
CA PRO A 6 -46.21 -54.75 -40.78
C PRO A 6 -45.85 -53.72 -39.71
N ALA A 7 -44.80 -54.01 -39.00
CA ALA A 7 -44.24 -53.16 -37.96
C ALA A 7 -43.66 -51.85 -38.53
N THR A 8 -44.03 -50.74 -37.94
CA THR A 8 -43.51 -49.38 -38.24
C THR A 8 -42.11 -49.24 -37.66
N SER A 9 -41.12 -48.94 -38.50
CA SER A 9 -39.75 -48.61 -38.08
C SER A 9 -39.70 -47.20 -37.54
N THR A 10 -39.37 -47.08 -36.26
CA THR A 10 -39.04 -45.80 -35.62
C THR A 10 -37.65 -45.37 -36.04
N GLN A 11 -37.54 -44.26 -36.75
CA GLN A 11 -36.24 -43.59 -36.99
C GLN A 11 -35.77 -42.88 -35.70
N PRO A 12 -34.49 -42.88 -35.40
CA PRO A 12 -33.98 -42.11 -34.28
C PRO A 12 -34.06 -40.59 -34.55
N GLU A 13 -34.50 -39.83 -33.55
CA GLU A 13 -34.51 -38.37 -33.60
C GLU A 13 -33.08 -37.82 -33.77
N PRO A 14 -32.88 -36.72 -34.51
CA PRO A 14 -31.58 -36.12 -34.71
C PRO A 14 -31.10 -35.51 -33.37
N GLU A 15 -29.94 -35.95 -32.92
CA GLU A 15 -29.21 -35.43 -31.77
C GLU A 15 -28.98 -33.90 -31.97
N LEU A 16 -29.61 -33.10 -31.11
CA LEU A 16 -29.42 -31.64 -31.08
C LEU A 16 -27.96 -31.35 -30.83
N ALA A 17 -27.21 -30.98 -31.89
CA ALA A 17 -25.85 -30.48 -31.81
C ALA A 17 -25.83 -29.30 -30.83
N GLN A 18 -25.11 -29.47 -29.74
CA GLN A 18 -24.87 -28.38 -28.77
C GLN A 18 -24.14 -27.25 -29.52
N LEU A 19 -24.81 -26.10 -29.61
CA LEU A 19 -24.19 -24.87 -30.10
C LEU A 19 -22.95 -24.54 -29.24
N PRO A 20 -21.82 -24.20 -29.84
CA PRO A 20 -20.67 -23.75 -29.08
C PRO A 20 -21.08 -22.56 -28.22
N PRO A 21 -20.50 -22.43 -26.99
CA PRO A 21 -20.81 -21.31 -26.11
C PRO A 21 -20.59 -20.00 -26.87
N ALA A 22 -21.55 -19.09 -26.79
CA ALA A 22 -21.47 -17.78 -27.42
C ALA A 22 -20.15 -17.12 -26.99
N LEU A 23 -19.32 -16.74 -27.97
CA LEU A 23 -18.17 -15.90 -27.77
C LEU A 23 -18.69 -14.58 -27.19
N THR A 24 -18.55 -14.39 -25.88
CA THR A 24 -18.78 -13.09 -25.26
C THR A 24 -17.70 -12.16 -25.79
N HIS A 25 -18.05 -11.26 -26.71
CA HIS A 25 -17.19 -10.19 -27.15
C HIS A 25 -16.93 -9.29 -25.92
N GLU A 26 -15.74 -9.38 -25.33
CA GLU A 26 -15.31 -8.42 -24.33
C GLU A 26 -15.38 -7.01 -24.92
N SER A 27 -15.76 -6.02 -24.10
CA SER A 27 -15.76 -4.63 -24.55
C SER A 27 -14.31 -4.21 -24.86
N PRO A 28 -14.08 -3.22 -25.73
CA PRO A 28 -12.72 -2.69 -25.99
C PRO A 28 -12.02 -2.24 -24.71
N GLU A 29 -12.75 -1.77 -23.70
CA GLU A 29 -12.25 -1.38 -22.39
C GLU A 29 -11.78 -2.60 -21.56
N ASP A 30 -12.47 -3.75 -21.71
CA ASP A 30 -12.08 -4.99 -21.06
C ASP A 30 -10.81 -5.57 -21.68
N ASP A 31 -10.67 -5.50 -23.01
CA ASP A 31 -9.45 -5.94 -23.71
C ASP A 31 -8.23 -5.09 -23.31
N ASP A 32 -8.36 -3.75 -23.19
CA ASP A 32 -7.28 -2.87 -22.74
C ASP A 32 -6.89 -3.18 -21.27
N TYR A 33 -7.85 -3.43 -20.41
CA TYR A 33 -7.60 -3.80 -19.02
C TYR A 33 -6.83 -5.13 -18.92
N HIS A 34 -7.23 -6.14 -19.67
CA HIS A 34 -6.52 -7.42 -19.71
C HIS A 34 -5.11 -7.30 -20.28
N ARG A 35 -4.88 -6.42 -21.24
CA ARG A 35 -3.53 -6.10 -21.74
C ARG A 35 -2.68 -5.45 -20.67
N ARG A 36 -3.22 -4.49 -19.89
CA ARG A 36 -2.50 -3.81 -18.81
C ARG A 36 -2.08 -4.77 -17.72
N PHE A 37 -2.97 -5.66 -17.29
CA PHE A 37 -2.78 -6.50 -16.10
C PHE A 37 -2.57 -7.99 -16.38
N GLY A 38 -2.44 -8.39 -17.64
CA GLY A 38 -2.16 -9.78 -18.01
C GLY A 38 -0.83 -10.32 -17.44
N GLY A 39 0.16 -9.44 -17.21
CA GLY A 39 1.38 -9.79 -16.49
C GLY A 39 1.13 -10.15 -15.02
N VAL A 40 0.25 -9.41 -14.36
CA VAL A 40 -0.17 -9.66 -12.97
C VAL A 40 -0.94 -10.99 -12.89
N ALA A 41 -1.86 -11.23 -13.83
CA ALA A 41 -2.60 -12.49 -13.91
C ALA A 41 -1.67 -13.71 -14.10
N ARG A 42 -0.63 -13.59 -14.94
CA ARG A 42 0.36 -14.68 -15.12
C ARG A 42 1.20 -14.93 -13.87
N LEU A 43 1.49 -13.90 -13.08
CA LEU A 43 2.31 -14.00 -11.88
C LEU A 43 1.54 -14.56 -10.68
N TYR A 44 0.33 -14.03 -10.43
CA TYR A 44 -0.48 -14.38 -9.25
C TYR A 44 -1.62 -15.36 -9.54
N GLY A 45 -1.81 -15.75 -10.81
CA GLY A 45 -2.94 -16.53 -11.29
C GLY A 45 -4.22 -15.68 -11.43
N ALA A 46 -5.22 -16.18 -12.16
CA ALA A 46 -6.50 -15.49 -12.34
C ALA A 46 -7.20 -15.23 -10.98
N ALA A 47 -7.18 -16.20 -10.07
CA ALA A 47 -7.74 -16.03 -8.73
C ALA A 47 -7.00 -14.99 -7.89
N GLY A 48 -5.67 -14.87 -8.06
CA GLY A 48 -4.86 -13.83 -7.42
C GLY A 48 -5.21 -12.45 -7.94
N LEU A 49 -5.33 -12.28 -9.27
CA LEU A 49 -5.77 -11.02 -9.88
C LEU A 49 -7.16 -10.63 -9.36
N ALA A 50 -8.13 -11.55 -9.36
CA ALA A 50 -9.49 -11.28 -8.87
C ALA A 50 -9.49 -10.82 -7.38
N ARG A 51 -8.62 -11.40 -6.54
CA ARG A 51 -8.47 -10.93 -5.15
C ARG A 51 -7.89 -9.51 -5.06
N LEU A 52 -6.91 -9.17 -5.90
CA LEU A 52 -6.37 -7.80 -5.96
C LEU A 52 -7.42 -6.79 -6.41
N GLU A 53 -8.21 -7.12 -7.44
CA GLU A 53 -9.31 -6.28 -7.93
C GLU A 53 -10.40 -6.06 -6.89
N ALA A 54 -10.66 -7.05 -6.06
CA ALA A 54 -11.63 -6.93 -4.96
C ALA A 54 -11.08 -6.21 -3.73
N ALA A 55 -9.75 -6.16 -3.56
CA ALA A 55 -9.09 -5.68 -2.36
C ALA A 55 -9.24 -4.16 -2.13
N SER A 56 -9.20 -3.79 -0.85
CA SER A 56 -9.18 -2.41 -0.35
C SER A 56 -7.93 -2.18 0.49
N VAL A 57 -7.06 -1.27 0.06
CA VAL A 57 -5.82 -0.94 0.75
C VAL A 57 -5.80 0.53 1.14
N CYS A 58 -5.43 0.83 2.38
CA CYS A 58 -5.21 2.20 2.84
C CYS A 58 -3.71 2.49 2.89
N VAL A 59 -3.29 3.63 2.31
CA VAL A 59 -1.91 4.14 2.39
C VAL A 59 -1.93 5.43 3.20
N VAL A 60 -1.29 5.40 4.36
CA VAL A 60 -1.19 6.55 5.27
C VAL A 60 0.19 7.19 5.12
N GLY A 61 0.21 8.45 4.67
CA GLY A 61 1.41 9.18 4.31
C GLY A 61 1.79 8.98 2.83
N ILE A 62 1.57 10.02 2.00
CA ILE A 62 1.85 10.01 0.55
C ILE A 62 3.15 10.77 0.24
N GLY A 63 4.16 10.50 1.09
CA GLY A 63 5.51 11.05 0.94
C GLY A 63 6.42 10.19 0.07
N GLY A 64 7.72 10.21 0.36
CA GLY A 64 8.76 9.49 -0.39
C GLY A 64 8.64 7.95 -0.37
N VAL A 65 7.91 7.39 0.58
CA VAL A 65 7.64 5.93 0.67
C VAL A 65 6.23 5.62 0.17
N GLY A 66 5.22 6.29 0.73
CA GLY A 66 3.83 5.95 0.43
C GLY A 66 3.40 6.24 -1.00
N SER A 67 3.95 7.27 -1.66
CA SER A 67 3.64 7.54 -3.07
C SER A 67 4.10 6.40 -3.99
N TRP A 68 5.23 5.78 -3.73
CA TRP A 68 5.71 4.61 -4.47
C TRP A 68 4.94 3.33 -4.12
N ALA A 69 4.49 3.20 -2.87
CA ALA A 69 3.61 2.10 -2.50
C ALA A 69 2.26 2.20 -3.24
N ALA A 70 1.65 3.40 -3.29
CA ALA A 70 0.42 3.65 -4.03
C ALA A 70 0.57 3.39 -5.55
N GLU A 71 1.69 3.82 -6.14
CA GLU A 71 2.05 3.50 -7.54
C GLU A 71 2.09 1.99 -7.78
N ALA A 72 2.75 1.24 -6.89
CA ALA A 72 2.86 -0.21 -7.00
C ALA A 72 1.50 -0.90 -6.87
N LEU A 73 0.62 -0.45 -5.96
CA LEU A 73 -0.73 -0.99 -5.82
C LEU A 73 -1.56 -0.78 -7.10
N ALA A 74 -1.52 0.44 -7.67
CA ALA A 74 -2.23 0.74 -8.93
C ALA A 74 -1.74 -0.14 -10.09
N ARG A 75 -0.41 -0.33 -10.21
CA ARG A 75 0.22 -1.16 -11.26
C ARG A 75 -0.02 -2.66 -11.08
N ASN A 76 -0.50 -3.08 -9.93
CA ASN A 76 -0.85 -4.47 -9.63
C ASN A 76 -2.37 -4.69 -9.51
N ALA A 77 -3.18 -3.84 -10.16
CA ALA A 77 -4.63 -3.99 -10.29
C ALA A 77 -5.40 -3.98 -8.95
N VAL A 78 -4.88 -3.36 -7.89
CA VAL A 78 -5.66 -3.20 -6.64
C VAL A 78 -6.89 -2.35 -6.93
N GLY A 79 -8.08 -2.86 -6.56
CA GLY A 79 -9.35 -2.26 -6.99
C GLY A 79 -9.80 -1.07 -6.16
N ARG A 80 -9.42 -0.96 -4.89
CA ARG A 80 -9.75 0.18 -4.02
C ARG A 80 -8.53 0.62 -3.21
N VAL A 81 -8.21 1.91 -3.29
CA VAL A 81 -7.10 2.47 -2.51
C VAL A 81 -7.57 3.78 -1.86
N THR A 82 -7.37 3.88 -0.55
CA THR A 82 -7.55 5.13 0.20
C THR A 82 -6.18 5.76 0.44
N LEU A 83 -6.02 7.02 0.06
CA LEU A 83 -4.82 7.81 0.25
C LEU A 83 -5.07 8.84 1.35
N ILE A 84 -4.24 8.88 2.39
CA ILE A 84 -4.38 9.82 3.51
C ILE A 84 -3.09 10.62 3.67
N ASP A 85 -3.16 11.93 3.44
CA ASP A 85 -2.07 12.90 3.65
C ASP A 85 -2.65 14.31 3.54
N LEU A 86 -2.30 15.25 4.43
CA LEU A 86 -2.74 16.65 4.39
C LEU A 86 -1.74 17.56 3.68
N ASP A 87 -0.53 17.10 3.41
CA ASP A 87 0.52 17.93 2.85
C ASP A 87 0.29 18.25 1.37
N HIS A 88 0.88 19.35 0.95
CA HIS A 88 0.99 19.75 -0.44
C HIS A 88 2.37 19.40 -1.00
N ILE A 89 2.46 19.31 -2.31
CA ILE A 89 3.70 18.97 -3.01
C ILE A 89 4.63 20.16 -3.02
N ALA A 90 5.81 20.03 -2.38
CA ALA A 90 6.86 21.05 -2.38
C ALA A 90 7.95 20.71 -3.40
N VAL A 91 8.69 21.73 -3.87
CA VAL A 91 9.85 21.54 -4.78
C VAL A 91 10.91 20.65 -4.14
N SER A 92 11.13 20.75 -2.83
CA SER A 92 12.04 19.90 -2.05
C SER A 92 11.63 18.41 -2.01
N ASN A 93 10.44 18.06 -2.49
CA ASN A 93 10.00 16.66 -2.60
C ASN A 93 10.47 15.96 -3.88
N THR A 94 10.99 16.72 -4.87
CA THR A 94 11.37 16.22 -6.20
C THR A 94 12.31 15.03 -6.15
N ASN A 95 13.24 15.02 -5.21
CA ASN A 95 14.27 13.98 -5.10
C ASN A 95 13.76 12.60 -4.67
N ARG A 96 12.46 12.49 -4.23
CA ARG A 96 11.96 11.24 -3.65
C ARG A 96 10.47 10.94 -3.82
N GLN A 97 9.62 11.90 -4.16
CA GLN A 97 8.17 11.70 -4.31
C GLN A 97 7.79 11.64 -5.79
N ILE A 98 7.10 10.58 -6.22
CA ILE A 98 6.83 10.31 -7.63
C ILE A 98 5.93 11.34 -8.30
N HIS A 99 5.05 11.99 -7.53
CA HIS A 99 4.11 13.01 -8.01
C HIS A 99 4.70 14.43 -7.99
N ALA A 100 5.90 14.63 -7.45
CA ALA A 100 6.56 15.94 -7.38
C ALA A 100 7.19 16.31 -8.73
N LEU A 101 6.36 16.76 -9.66
CA LEU A 101 6.70 17.08 -11.05
C LEU A 101 6.02 18.38 -11.49
N GLY A 102 6.71 19.22 -12.27
CA GLY A 102 6.19 20.30 -13.08
C GLY A 102 5.07 21.13 -12.42
N ASP A 103 3.88 21.01 -12.94
CA ASP A 103 2.66 21.72 -12.50
C ASP A 103 1.98 21.12 -11.27
N ALA A 104 2.49 20.02 -10.74
CA ALA A 104 1.94 19.40 -9.52
C ALA A 104 2.38 20.12 -8.23
N TYR A 105 3.41 20.96 -8.26
CA TYR A 105 3.85 21.69 -7.06
C TYR A 105 2.74 22.59 -6.53
N GLY A 106 2.55 22.60 -5.22
CA GLY A 106 1.49 23.33 -4.52
C GLY A 106 0.13 22.61 -4.48
N ARG A 107 -0.05 21.50 -5.18
CA ARG A 107 -1.28 20.69 -5.12
C ARG A 107 -1.25 19.73 -3.94
N ALA A 108 -2.43 19.32 -3.46
CA ALA A 108 -2.54 18.28 -2.45
C ALA A 108 -1.90 16.96 -2.96
N LYS A 109 -1.09 16.29 -2.14
CA LYS A 109 -0.41 15.04 -2.52
C LYS A 109 -1.40 13.94 -2.87
N VAL A 110 -2.48 13.81 -2.11
CA VAL A 110 -3.51 12.79 -2.33
C VAL A 110 -4.18 12.97 -3.69
N GLN A 111 -4.50 14.20 -4.08
CA GLN A 111 -5.11 14.51 -5.37
C GLN A 111 -4.20 14.16 -6.54
N ALA A 112 -2.95 14.63 -6.53
CA ALA A 112 -2.01 14.37 -7.62
C ALA A 112 -1.71 12.86 -7.75
N MET A 113 -1.66 12.15 -6.62
CA MET A 113 -1.45 10.70 -6.64
C MET A 113 -2.68 9.94 -7.14
N ALA A 114 -3.89 10.34 -6.76
CA ALA A 114 -5.14 9.75 -7.23
C ALA A 114 -5.30 9.87 -8.75
N GLU A 115 -5.08 11.04 -9.31
CA GLU A 115 -5.11 11.27 -10.76
C GLU A 115 -4.11 10.35 -11.49
N ARG A 116 -2.90 10.19 -10.94
CA ARG A 116 -1.89 9.30 -11.49
C ARG A 116 -2.32 7.84 -11.43
N MET A 117 -2.89 7.39 -10.33
CA MET A 117 -3.35 6.01 -10.14
C MET A 117 -4.47 5.65 -11.10
N VAL A 118 -5.42 6.55 -11.34
CA VAL A 118 -6.52 6.33 -12.30
C VAL A 118 -6.00 6.21 -13.75
N GLN A 119 -4.94 6.94 -14.11
CA GLN A 119 -4.29 6.78 -15.42
C GLN A 119 -3.62 5.39 -15.59
N ILE A 120 -3.10 4.82 -14.50
CA ILE A 120 -2.49 3.49 -14.50
C ILE A 120 -3.57 2.39 -14.50
N ASN A 121 -4.52 2.50 -13.60
CA ASN A 121 -5.62 1.57 -13.41
C ASN A 121 -6.97 2.30 -13.42
N PRO A 122 -7.62 2.45 -14.57
CA PRO A 122 -8.90 3.17 -14.69
C PRO A 122 -10.05 2.56 -13.86
N ARG A 123 -9.93 1.28 -13.49
CA ARG A 123 -10.92 0.62 -12.63
C ARG A 123 -10.65 0.79 -11.14
N CYS A 124 -9.51 1.34 -10.76
CA CYS A 124 -9.19 1.60 -9.36
C CYS A 124 -10.08 2.72 -8.80
N ARG A 125 -10.79 2.44 -7.72
CA ARG A 125 -11.51 3.46 -6.95
C ARG A 125 -10.55 4.04 -5.92
N VAL A 126 -10.13 5.28 -6.16
CA VAL A 126 -9.24 6.00 -5.24
C VAL A 126 -10.08 6.93 -4.38
N THR A 127 -9.92 6.80 -3.06
CA THR A 127 -10.51 7.73 -2.08
C THR A 127 -9.41 8.65 -1.56
N GLU A 128 -9.59 9.93 -1.72
CA GLU A 128 -8.68 10.97 -1.27
C GLU A 128 -9.12 11.46 0.11
N VAL A 129 -8.22 11.44 1.08
CA VAL A 129 -8.44 11.99 2.42
C VAL A 129 -7.38 13.04 2.67
N ASP A 130 -7.74 14.28 2.46
CA ASP A 130 -6.89 15.46 2.68
C ASP A 130 -6.96 15.87 4.16
N ASP A 131 -6.43 14.98 5.02
CA ASP A 131 -6.42 15.13 6.48
C ASP A 131 -5.27 14.30 7.09
N PHE A 132 -4.97 14.56 8.35
CA PHE A 132 -4.06 13.74 9.15
C PHE A 132 -4.79 12.64 9.90
N VAL A 133 -4.18 11.47 9.98
CA VAL A 133 -4.61 10.45 10.95
C VAL A 133 -4.23 10.91 12.35
N THR A 134 -5.19 10.89 13.25
CA THR A 134 -5.04 11.19 14.68
C THR A 134 -5.56 10.02 15.53
N PRO A 135 -5.24 9.96 16.84
CA PRO A 135 -5.84 8.94 17.71
C PRO A 135 -7.37 8.98 17.75
N GLU A 136 -7.97 10.15 17.49
CA GLU A 136 -9.41 10.40 17.54
C GLU A 136 -10.15 9.90 16.30
N ASN A 137 -9.57 10.10 15.09
CA ASN A 137 -10.21 9.75 13.81
C ASN A 137 -9.70 8.44 13.18
N LEU A 138 -8.64 7.80 13.74
CA LEU A 138 -8.00 6.65 13.10
C LEU A 138 -8.95 5.47 12.87
N VAL A 139 -9.95 5.25 13.72
CA VAL A 139 -10.90 4.14 13.57
C VAL A 139 -11.79 4.38 12.36
N GLU A 140 -12.31 5.59 12.21
CA GLU A 140 -13.14 5.99 11.07
C GLU A 140 -12.38 5.86 9.76
N LEU A 141 -11.12 6.32 9.73
CA LEU A 141 -10.31 6.35 8.52
C LEU A 141 -9.72 5.00 8.13
N LEU A 142 -9.41 4.13 9.09
CA LEU A 142 -8.64 2.90 8.83
C LEU A 142 -9.47 1.62 8.87
N ASP A 143 -10.65 1.65 9.51
CA ASP A 143 -11.48 0.44 9.59
C ASP A 143 -12.13 0.12 8.23
N GLY A 144 -12.34 -1.17 7.96
CA GLY A 144 -12.94 -1.62 6.70
C GLY A 144 -11.96 -1.86 5.55
N HIS A 145 -10.67 -1.56 5.71
CA HIS A 145 -9.64 -1.92 4.73
C HIS A 145 -9.09 -3.33 4.97
N ASP A 146 -8.77 -4.05 3.88
CA ASP A 146 -8.15 -5.38 3.96
C ASP A 146 -6.70 -5.32 4.42
N TYR A 147 -6.03 -4.20 4.10
CA TYR A 147 -4.64 -3.97 4.50
C TYR A 147 -4.33 -2.46 4.65
N ILE A 148 -3.44 -2.13 5.56
CA ILE A 148 -2.98 -0.75 5.81
C ILE A 148 -1.47 -0.68 5.62
N ILE A 149 -1.00 0.32 4.88
CA ILE A 149 0.42 0.67 4.75
C ILE A 149 0.65 1.95 5.55
N ASP A 150 1.41 1.85 6.63
CA ASP A 150 1.83 2.97 7.46
C ASP A 150 3.19 3.51 6.98
N ALA A 151 3.16 4.59 6.21
CA ALA A 151 4.32 5.26 5.63
C ALA A 151 4.59 6.66 6.22
N ILE A 152 4.01 6.98 7.39
CA ILE A 152 4.25 8.24 8.10
C ILE A 152 5.51 8.20 8.97
N ASP A 153 5.96 9.37 9.42
CA ASP A 153 7.11 9.52 10.32
C ASP A 153 6.73 10.00 11.75
N SER A 154 5.44 10.24 11.99
CA SER A 154 4.94 10.64 13.31
C SER A 154 4.91 9.48 14.30
N VAL A 155 5.80 9.51 15.28
CA VAL A 155 5.88 8.49 16.35
C VAL A 155 4.55 8.31 17.07
N LYS A 156 3.86 9.41 17.42
CA LYS A 156 2.59 9.39 18.19
C LYS A 156 1.49 8.67 17.39
N VAL A 157 1.32 9.04 16.14
CA VAL A 157 0.26 8.47 15.29
C VAL A 157 0.58 7.01 14.93
N LYS A 158 1.84 6.71 14.62
CA LYS A 158 2.31 5.34 14.36
C LYS A 158 2.04 4.40 15.55
N ILE A 159 2.28 4.85 16.79
CA ILE A 159 1.95 4.09 18.01
C ILE A 159 0.44 3.83 18.10
N ALA A 160 -0.39 4.84 17.85
CA ALA A 160 -1.85 4.71 17.92
C ALA A 160 -2.37 3.71 16.87
N MET A 161 -1.93 3.84 15.61
CA MET A 161 -2.32 2.94 14.51
C MET A 161 -1.91 1.49 14.78
N LEU A 162 -0.65 1.24 15.15
CA LEU A 162 -0.14 -0.11 15.42
C LEU A 162 -0.82 -0.73 16.64
N GLY A 163 -1.04 0.08 17.70
CA GLY A 163 -1.74 -0.35 18.91
C GLY A 163 -3.19 -0.74 18.62
N TRP A 164 -3.90 0.08 17.84
CA TRP A 164 -5.26 -0.21 17.42
C TRP A 164 -5.33 -1.44 16.51
N ALA A 165 -4.55 -1.47 15.43
CA ALA A 165 -4.56 -2.55 14.45
C ALA A 165 -4.34 -3.92 15.12
N ARG A 166 -3.35 -4.01 16.03
CA ARG A 166 -3.10 -5.24 16.79
C ARG A 166 -4.26 -5.62 17.70
N ARG A 167 -4.89 -4.65 18.35
CA ARG A 167 -6.01 -4.90 19.28
C ARG A 167 -7.24 -5.45 18.58
N VAL A 168 -7.53 -4.95 17.37
CA VAL A 168 -8.73 -5.34 16.59
C VAL A 168 -8.42 -6.39 15.50
N GLY A 169 -7.15 -6.83 15.37
CA GLY A 169 -6.76 -7.84 14.39
C GLY A 169 -6.67 -7.33 12.95
N ARG A 170 -6.51 -6.01 12.72
CA ARG A 170 -6.36 -5.45 11.36
C ARG A 170 -4.96 -5.67 10.83
N ARG A 171 -4.87 -5.97 9.54
CA ARG A 171 -3.58 -6.18 8.85
C ARG A 171 -2.94 -4.85 8.53
N ILE A 172 -1.73 -4.65 9.03
CA ILE A 172 -0.94 -3.43 8.83
C ILE A 172 0.54 -3.78 8.65
N ILE A 173 1.21 -3.07 7.75
CA ILE A 173 2.66 -3.04 7.62
C ILE A 173 3.14 -1.62 7.92
N THR A 174 4.21 -1.50 8.70
CA THR A 174 4.77 -0.20 9.05
C THR A 174 6.12 0.01 8.38
N CYS A 175 6.38 1.21 7.91
CA CYS A 175 7.67 1.59 7.34
C CYS A 175 8.49 2.40 8.35
N GLY A 176 9.78 2.11 8.41
CA GLY A 176 10.76 2.89 9.15
C GLY A 176 11.17 4.17 8.43
N GLY A 177 12.19 4.83 8.96
CA GLY A 177 12.79 5.99 8.34
C GLY A 177 13.64 5.62 7.13
N ALA A 178 13.37 6.24 5.98
CA ALA A 178 14.11 6.00 4.73
C ALA A 178 15.15 7.09 4.41
N GLY A 179 15.43 7.98 5.38
CA GLY A 179 16.47 9.01 5.27
C GLY A 179 17.82 8.55 5.84
N GLY A 180 18.91 9.17 5.40
CA GLY A 180 20.26 8.87 5.86
C GLY A 180 20.84 7.55 5.36
N GLN A 181 20.30 6.98 4.29
CA GLN A 181 20.65 5.67 3.72
C GLN A 181 20.92 5.78 2.22
N LEU A 182 21.81 4.94 1.68
CA LEU A 182 22.20 4.93 0.28
C LEU A 182 21.98 3.57 -0.41
N ASP A 183 22.03 2.47 0.35
CA ASP A 183 22.02 1.12 -0.19
C ASP A 183 20.61 0.49 -0.11
N PRO A 184 19.86 0.47 -1.22
CA PRO A 184 18.53 -0.14 -1.25
C PRO A 184 18.55 -1.66 -1.06
N THR A 185 19.69 -2.34 -1.27
CA THR A 185 19.80 -3.79 -1.08
C THR A 185 19.78 -4.21 0.39
N ARG A 186 19.91 -3.26 1.31
CA ARG A 186 19.84 -3.44 2.75
C ARG A 186 18.45 -3.28 3.34
N ILE A 187 17.44 -3.07 2.50
CA ILE A 187 16.05 -3.01 2.92
C ILE A 187 15.55 -4.41 3.25
N ARG A 188 14.88 -4.56 4.40
CA ARG A 188 14.38 -5.82 4.96
C ARG A 188 12.92 -5.70 5.37
N VAL A 189 12.22 -6.83 5.32
CA VAL A 189 10.92 -7.01 5.97
C VAL A 189 11.07 -8.02 7.08
N VAL A 190 10.78 -7.61 8.30
CA VAL A 190 10.78 -8.50 9.47
C VAL A 190 9.61 -8.15 10.39
N ASP A 191 9.30 -9.06 11.32
CA ASP A 191 8.41 -8.69 12.43
C ASP A 191 8.95 -7.45 13.16
N PHE A 192 8.11 -6.47 13.40
CA PHE A 192 8.48 -5.17 13.97
C PHE A 192 9.28 -5.28 15.29
N SER A 193 9.08 -6.37 16.05
CA SER A 193 9.85 -6.63 17.27
C SER A 193 11.36 -6.79 17.04
N ARG A 194 11.77 -7.08 15.79
CA ARG A 194 13.15 -7.47 15.38
C ARG A 194 13.88 -6.41 14.56
N THR A 195 13.27 -5.25 14.30
CA THR A 195 13.92 -4.17 13.55
C THR A 195 15.15 -3.63 14.29
N VAL A 196 16.17 -3.24 13.53
CA VAL A 196 17.45 -2.70 14.04
C VAL A 196 17.82 -1.44 13.24
N GLN A 197 18.79 -0.66 13.70
CA GLN A 197 19.36 0.52 12.99
C GLN A 197 18.34 1.62 12.60
N ASP A 198 17.11 1.56 13.05
CA ASP A 198 16.05 2.52 12.73
C ASP A 198 15.57 3.24 14.00
N PRO A 199 15.93 4.52 14.18
CA PRO A 199 15.56 5.29 15.36
C PRO A 199 14.05 5.50 15.52
N LEU A 200 13.32 5.69 14.39
CA LEU A 200 11.86 5.86 14.40
C LEU A 200 11.19 4.61 14.96
N LEU A 201 11.46 3.46 14.36
CA LEU A 201 10.90 2.19 14.80
C LEU A 201 11.38 1.79 16.20
N ALA A 202 12.63 2.11 16.57
CA ALA A 202 13.13 1.87 17.91
C ALA A 202 12.35 2.67 18.96
N LYS A 203 12.04 3.95 18.69
CA LYS A 203 11.23 4.80 19.57
C LYS A 203 9.81 4.27 19.70
N VAL A 204 9.16 3.97 18.58
CA VAL A 204 7.80 3.41 18.55
C VAL A 204 7.75 2.09 19.33
N ARG A 205 8.66 1.17 19.06
CA ARG A 205 8.76 -0.14 19.74
C ARG A 205 8.99 0.00 21.24
N SER A 206 9.87 0.92 21.64
CA SER A 206 10.14 1.19 23.06
C SER A 206 8.88 1.67 23.80
N THR A 207 8.15 2.61 23.19
CA THR A 207 6.92 3.15 23.75
C THR A 207 5.81 2.10 23.84
N LEU A 208 5.61 1.30 22.79
CA LEU A 208 4.62 0.21 22.79
C LEU A 208 4.93 -0.84 23.88
N ARG A 209 6.22 -1.14 24.12
CA ARG A 209 6.62 -2.04 25.21
C ARG A 209 6.42 -1.43 26.59
N LYS A 210 6.65 -0.13 26.74
CA LYS A 210 6.54 0.57 28.01
C LYS A 210 5.10 0.84 28.40
N ASP A 211 4.32 1.40 27.48
CA ASP A 211 3.04 2.04 27.78
C ASP A 211 1.83 1.21 27.32
N TRP A 212 2.03 0.26 26.39
CA TRP A 212 0.96 -0.58 25.82
C TRP A 212 1.07 -2.07 26.15
N GLY A 213 2.01 -2.45 27.01
CA GLY A 213 2.18 -3.83 27.48
C GLY A 213 2.63 -4.82 26.39
N TRP A 214 3.25 -4.34 25.29
CA TRP A 214 3.74 -5.23 24.25
C TRP A 214 4.90 -6.11 24.72
N PRO A 215 5.09 -7.32 24.16
CA PRO A 215 6.09 -8.27 24.63
C PRO A 215 7.51 -7.68 24.67
N ARG A 216 8.16 -7.79 25.81
CA ARG A 216 9.58 -7.41 25.98
C ARG A 216 10.53 -8.54 25.60
N ASN A 217 10.05 -9.80 25.68
CA ASN A 217 10.84 -10.97 25.29
C ASN A 217 11.12 -10.95 23.79
N PRO A 218 12.39 -10.94 23.35
CA PRO A 218 12.77 -10.90 21.92
C PRO A 218 12.32 -12.13 21.12
N LYS A 219 12.01 -13.24 21.78
CA LYS A 219 11.47 -14.45 21.12
C LYS A 219 9.99 -14.31 20.77
N ARG A 220 9.25 -13.39 21.37
CA ARG A 220 7.82 -13.17 21.08
C ARG A 220 7.66 -12.08 20.02
N LYS A 221 7.05 -12.48 18.89
CA LYS A 221 6.71 -11.58 17.78
C LYS A 221 5.59 -10.62 18.16
N PHE A 222 5.56 -9.47 17.48
CA PHE A 222 4.44 -8.55 17.57
C PHE A 222 3.30 -8.91 16.62
N GLY A 223 3.59 -9.68 15.56
CA GLY A 223 2.62 -10.05 14.54
C GLY A 223 2.33 -8.92 13.54
N ILE A 224 3.22 -7.95 13.43
CA ILE A 224 3.15 -6.84 12.48
C ILE A 224 4.48 -6.79 11.74
N ASP A 225 4.44 -6.76 10.41
CA ASP A 225 5.63 -6.63 9.59
C ASP A 225 6.09 -5.17 9.51
N ALA A 226 7.40 -4.99 9.44
CA ALA A 226 8.04 -3.69 9.28
C ALA A 226 9.05 -3.70 8.14
N VAL A 227 8.96 -2.70 7.28
CA VAL A 227 9.99 -2.38 6.27
C VAL A 227 10.99 -1.43 6.90
N PHE A 228 12.28 -1.78 6.87
CA PHE A 228 13.36 -0.96 7.40
C PHE A 228 14.66 -1.27 6.67
N SER A 229 15.67 -0.42 6.82
CA SER A 229 17.04 -0.74 6.38
C SER A 229 17.91 -1.10 7.57
N ASP A 230 18.77 -2.09 7.40
CA ASP A 230 19.82 -2.44 8.37
C ASP A 230 21.13 -1.65 8.12
N GLU A 231 21.11 -0.65 7.23
CA GLU A 231 22.22 0.26 6.98
C GLU A 231 22.38 1.24 8.16
N PRO A 232 23.62 1.47 8.67
CA PRO A 232 23.89 2.52 9.61
C PRO A 232 23.56 3.90 9.01
N LEU A 233 22.89 4.75 9.79
CA LEU A 233 22.52 6.08 9.31
C LEU A 233 23.73 6.96 9.06
N ARG A 234 23.67 7.69 7.94
CA ARG A 234 24.63 8.76 7.61
C ARG A 234 24.07 10.10 8.06
N TYR A 235 24.81 10.76 8.92
CA TYR A 235 24.47 12.10 9.38
C TYR A 235 25.10 13.13 8.42
N PRO A 236 24.40 14.25 8.12
CA PRO A 236 24.96 15.31 7.31
C PRO A 236 26.16 15.94 8.03
N GLU A 237 27.13 16.42 7.25
CA GLU A 237 28.23 17.21 7.79
C GLU A 237 27.69 18.48 8.48
N PRO A 238 28.33 18.97 9.54
CA PRO A 238 27.86 20.13 10.30
C PRO A 238 27.58 21.38 9.45
N GLU A 239 28.35 21.57 8.38
CA GLU A 239 28.18 22.69 7.45
C GLU A 239 26.94 22.57 6.54
N GLN A 240 26.37 21.39 6.41
CA GLN A 240 25.18 21.10 5.59
C GLN A 240 23.87 21.12 6.39
N GLN A 241 23.95 21.42 7.69
CA GLN A 241 22.78 21.43 8.57
C GLN A 241 21.94 22.72 8.48
N SER A 242 22.28 23.67 7.61
CA SER A 242 21.38 24.77 7.30
C SER A 242 20.15 24.23 6.56
N CYS A 243 19.10 23.90 7.30
CA CYS A 243 17.78 23.72 6.74
C CYS A 243 17.43 25.01 6.01
N GLU A 244 17.39 25.00 4.68
CA GLU A 244 16.55 25.94 3.94
C GLU A 244 15.12 25.64 4.41
N ILE A 245 14.66 26.44 5.35
CA ILE A 245 13.26 26.51 5.73
C ILE A 245 12.63 27.14 4.48
N ASP A 246 12.12 26.31 3.57
CA ASP A 246 11.15 26.78 2.59
C ASP A 246 10.09 27.50 3.41
N GLU A 247 9.94 28.80 3.19
CA GLU A 247 8.98 29.66 3.88
C GLU A 247 7.59 29.03 3.69
N ALA A 248 7.17 28.25 4.69
CA ALA A 248 5.76 27.91 4.82
C ALA A 248 4.98 29.24 4.93
N PRO A 249 3.83 29.37 4.25
CA PRO A 249 3.01 30.56 4.40
C PRO A 249 2.78 30.76 5.91
N GLN A 250 3.08 31.97 6.40
CA GLN A 250 3.06 32.31 7.82
C GLN A 250 1.75 31.87 8.44
N ALA A 251 1.81 30.84 9.26
CA ALA A 251 0.67 30.39 10.06
C ALA A 251 0.25 31.56 10.95
N ALA A 252 -1.06 31.78 11.05
CA ALA A 252 -1.65 32.79 11.93
C ALA A 252 -1.10 32.63 13.36
N PRO A 253 -0.86 33.74 14.10
CA PRO A 253 -0.30 33.67 15.45
C PRO A 253 -1.25 32.89 16.36
N GLY A 254 -0.80 31.71 16.82
CA GLY A 254 -1.55 30.81 17.71
C GLY A 254 -1.60 29.33 17.25
N ALA A 255 -1.19 28.99 16.04
CA ALA A 255 -1.07 27.60 15.63
C ALA A 255 0.20 27.00 16.24
N SER A 256 0.04 26.03 17.13
CA SER A 256 1.14 25.23 17.66
C SER A 256 1.81 24.51 16.48
N ALA A 257 3.11 24.68 16.30
CA ALA A 257 3.91 23.92 15.35
C ALA A 257 3.63 22.42 15.56
N GLY A 258 3.10 21.75 14.54
CA GLY A 258 2.89 20.31 14.57
C GLY A 258 4.23 19.59 14.83
N PRO A 259 4.22 18.34 15.31
CA PRO A 259 5.44 17.62 15.63
C PRO A 259 6.31 17.51 14.38
N GLN A 260 7.49 18.10 14.45
CA GLN A 260 8.50 18.02 13.40
C GLN A 260 8.86 16.55 13.17
N GLY A 261 8.57 16.02 11.97
CA GLY A 261 8.92 14.66 11.58
C GLY A 261 10.44 14.47 11.45
N LEU A 262 10.88 13.21 11.33
CA LEU A 262 12.30 12.87 11.14
C LEU A 262 12.93 13.50 9.87
N ALA A 263 12.12 13.91 8.90
CA ALA A 263 12.58 14.70 7.75
C ALA A 263 13.22 16.02 8.17
N CYS A 264 12.78 16.62 9.30
CA CYS A 264 13.37 17.82 9.89
C CYS A 264 14.64 17.55 10.72
N ALA A 265 15.03 16.27 10.92
CA ALA A 265 16.28 15.92 11.60
C ALA A 265 17.52 16.11 10.72
N GLY A 266 17.38 16.71 9.54
CA GLY A 266 18.50 17.04 8.65
C GLY A 266 19.09 15.86 7.86
N PHE A 267 18.43 14.68 7.87
CA PHE A 267 18.89 13.56 7.05
C PHE A 267 18.57 13.79 5.57
N GLY A 268 19.58 13.64 4.71
CA GLY A 268 19.37 13.55 3.27
C GLY A 268 18.55 12.30 2.90
N SER A 269 17.91 12.32 1.74
CA SER A 269 17.16 11.18 1.22
C SER A 269 17.40 10.99 -0.28
N SER A 270 17.25 9.77 -0.74
CA SER A 270 17.35 9.40 -2.16
C SER A 270 16.15 8.56 -2.58
N VAL A 271 15.63 8.82 -3.79
CA VAL A 271 14.60 7.99 -4.39
C VAL A 271 15.01 6.52 -4.48
N ALA A 272 16.31 6.24 -4.69
CA ALA A 272 16.82 4.87 -4.76
C ALA A 272 16.50 4.04 -3.50
N VAL A 273 16.39 4.68 -2.33
CA VAL A 273 16.03 4.03 -1.08
C VAL A 273 14.53 4.17 -0.81
N THR A 274 14.01 5.40 -0.86
CA THR A 274 12.62 5.66 -0.46
C THR A 274 11.61 4.94 -1.35
N ALA A 275 11.85 4.88 -2.67
CA ALA A 275 11.00 4.13 -3.59
C ALA A 275 11.03 2.63 -3.30
N VAL A 276 12.19 2.07 -2.99
CA VAL A 276 12.32 0.64 -2.68
C VAL A 276 11.61 0.30 -1.38
N PHE A 277 11.63 1.17 -0.35
CA PHE A 277 10.78 0.99 0.84
C PHE A 277 9.30 0.86 0.45
N GLY A 278 8.79 1.77 -0.39
CA GLY A 278 7.40 1.75 -0.85
C GLY A 278 7.07 0.50 -1.66
N MET A 279 7.94 0.10 -2.60
CA MET A 279 7.79 -1.11 -3.42
C MET A 279 7.79 -2.38 -2.57
N VAL A 280 8.68 -2.47 -1.58
CA VAL A 280 8.76 -3.63 -0.66
C VAL A 280 7.52 -3.70 0.23
N ALA A 281 7.03 -2.57 0.76
CA ALA A 281 5.78 -2.53 1.52
C ALA A 281 4.60 -3.02 0.67
N ALA A 282 4.44 -2.49 -0.55
CA ALA A 282 3.41 -2.92 -1.47
C ALA A 282 3.54 -4.41 -1.84
N SER A 283 4.75 -4.90 -2.12
CA SER A 283 5.00 -6.32 -2.42
C SER A 283 4.53 -7.24 -1.30
N SER A 284 4.80 -6.87 -0.04
CA SER A 284 4.34 -7.63 1.13
C SER A 284 2.81 -7.66 1.22
N VAL A 285 2.15 -6.53 0.93
CA VAL A 285 0.68 -6.43 0.90
C VAL A 285 0.10 -7.28 -0.23
N LEU A 286 0.65 -7.18 -1.45
CA LEU A 286 0.21 -7.95 -2.60
C LEU A 286 0.34 -9.47 -2.35
N ALA A 287 1.46 -9.91 -1.80
CA ALA A 287 1.67 -11.31 -1.43
C ALA A 287 0.63 -11.78 -0.40
N ALA A 288 0.33 -10.94 0.58
CA ALA A 288 -0.64 -11.26 1.62
C ALA A 288 -2.09 -11.28 1.11
N LEU A 289 -2.45 -10.43 0.13
CA LEU A 289 -3.78 -10.38 -0.49
C LEU A 289 -4.00 -11.52 -1.49
N THR A 290 -2.94 -11.99 -2.13
CA THR A 290 -3.00 -13.07 -3.14
C THR A 290 -2.81 -14.47 -2.55
N ALA A 291 -2.42 -14.58 -1.26
CA ALA A 291 -2.31 -15.87 -0.59
C ALA A 291 -3.66 -16.61 -0.61
N PRO A 292 -3.66 -17.94 -0.87
CA PRO A 292 -4.88 -18.74 -0.76
C PRO A 292 -5.42 -18.67 0.68
N ASP A 293 -6.75 -18.65 0.81
CA ASP A 293 -7.37 -18.80 2.12
C ASP A 293 -7.01 -20.18 2.70
N VAL A 294 -6.36 -20.19 3.85
CA VAL A 294 -5.91 -21.43 4.52
C VAL A 294 -7.09 -22.34 4.89
N SER A 295 -8.33 -21.83 4.81
CA SER A 295 -9.56 -22.58 5.14
C SER A 295 -10.05 -23.53 4.03
N THR A 296 -9.45 -23.51 2.83
CA THR A 296 -9.89 -24.32 1.68
C THR A 296 -8.89 -25.38 1.22
N ALA A 297 -7.92 -25.75 2.05
CA ALA A 297 -7.10 -26.92 1.76
C ALA A 297 -7.98 -28.19 1.92
N PRO A 298 -8.16 -29.04 0.88
CA PRO A 298 -8.82 -30.33 1.06
C PRO A 298 -7.96 -31.18 1.99
N GLU A 299 -8.60 -31.82 2.98
CA GLU A 299 -7.99 -32.85 3.85
C GLU A 299 -7.51 -34.06 3.04
#